data_5057fb993a187d76d7e25e9fa979f12c
#
_entry.id   5057fb993a187d76d7e25e9fa979f12c
#
_cell.length_a   1.000
_cell.length_b   1.000
_cell.length_c   1.000
_cell.angle_alpha   90.00
_cell.angle_beta   90.00
_cell.angle_gamma   90.00
#
_symmetry.space_group_name_H-M   'P 1'
#
loop_
_entity.id
_entity.type
_entity.pdbx_description
1 polymer ?
#
loop_
_entity_poly.entity_id
_entity_poly.type
_entity_poly.pdbx_seq_one_letter_code
_entity_poly.pdbx_strand_id
1 'polypeptide(L)'
;MTSSHGLPVLIAGGGIGGLAAALALGRRGIEAKVLEQSPQIGEIGAGIQLGPNAFAACDALGVGERVRRHAVYTEHMSLMDAIDETEIAYMPVGETFRRRFGNPYAVIHRADVHSVLFDSVRETRSIEFCMSTKVSHIEQTAEEVIVIDDRGGTHRGAALIGCDGVKSVVRERFVGDPVRVSGHVVYRAVVDAKDFPADLQLNAPVAWAGPDCHLVHYPLRGGEQYNLVVTFHSRHQERWGVTDGSAEEVQSYFNGIAARPRQLLTLPQSWRRWATADREPIGRWSFGRVTLLGDAAHPMLQYLAQGACTALEDAVTLGEALRASNDDFVPAFDRYQHSRVARTARVVLSAREMGRVYHAKGVERLVRNDLWKARAPERFYDALEWLYGWRVDKALSA
;
A
#
# COMPACT_ATOMS: atom_id res chain seq x y z
N MET A 1 -29.70 24.58 -14.78
CA MET A 1 -28.37 24.00 -14.73
C MET A 1 -28.58 22.49 -14.73
N THR A 2 -28.46 21.86 -15.87
CA THR A 2 -28.65 20.42 -16.02
C THR A 2 -27.45 19.71 -15.41
N SER A 3 -27.69 19.07 -14.27
CA SER A 3 -26.72 18.15 -13.66
C SER A 3 -26.34 17.07 -14.68
N SER A 4 -25.08 16.71 -14.73
CA SER A 4 -24.52 15.58 -15.52
C SER A 4 -25.05 14.21 -15.06
N HIS A 5 -26.34 14.10 -14.72
CA HIS A 5 -27.01 13.01 -14.02
C HIS A 5 -27.33 11.82 -14.94
N GLY A 6 -26.35 11.30 -15.67
CA GLY A 6 -26.54 10.13 -16.52
C GLY A 6 -25.28 9.36 -16.86
N LEU A 7 -24.10 9.88 -16.54
CA LEU A 7 -22.85 9.20 -16.83
C LEU A 7 -22.18 8.68 -15.53
N PRO A 8 -21.67 7.43 -15.50
CA PRO A 8 -20.97 6.90 -14.34
C PRO A 8 -19.63 7.60 -14.12
N VAL A 9 -19.06 7.50 -12.93
CA VAL A 9 -17.65 7.82 -12.68
C VAL A 9 -16.80 6.65 -13.17
N LEU A 10 -15.80 6.95 -14.01
CA LEU A 10 -14.84 5.96 -14.47
C LEU A 10 -13.72 5.80 -13.44
N ILE A 11 -13.30 4.56 -13.19
CA ILE A 11 -12.18 4.22 -12.32
C ILE A 11 -11.21 3.38 -13.13
N ALA A 12 -10.01 3.89 -13.36
CA ALA A 12 -8.95 3.16 -14.06
C ALA A 12 -8.17 2.29 -13.06
N GLY A 13 -8.32 0.97 -13.14
CA GLY A 13 -7.66 -0.02 -12.29
C GLY A 13 -8.53 -0.59 -11.17
N GLY A 14 -8.56 -1.92 -11.07
CA GLY A 14 -9.31 -2.73 -10.10
C GLY A 14 -8.47 -3.23 -8.92
N GLY A 15 -7.35 -2.57 -8.59
CA GLY A 15 -6.57 -2.84 -7.38
C GLY A 15 -7.26 -2.33 -6.10
N ILE A 16 -6.60 -2.48 -4.94
CA ILE A 16 -7.15 -2.08 -3.63
C ILE A 16 -7.69 -0.64 -3.65
N GLY A 17 -6.93 0.31 -4.22
CA GLY A 17 -7.35 1.71 -4.30
C GLY A 17 -8.59 1.93 -5.17
N GLY A 18 -8.65 1.30 -6.34
CA GLY A 18 -9.78 1.43 -7.27
C GLY A 18 -11.06 0.79 -6.73
N LEU A 19 -10.95 -0.40 -6.13
CA LEU A 19 -12.09 -1.06 -5.48
C LEU A 19 -12.59 -0.24 -4.27
N ALA A 20 -11.67 0.31 -3.47
CA ALA A 20 -12.01 1.18 -2.35
C ALA A 20 -12.71 2.48 -2.83
N ALA A 21 -12.21 3.09 -3.91
CA ALA A 21 -12.84 4.27 -4.52
C ALA A 21 -14.25 3.94 -5.04
N ALA A 22 -14.43 2.80 -5.70
CA ALA A 22 -15.73 2.33 -6.15
C ALA A 22 -16.72 2.17 -4.98
N LEU A 23 -16.29 1.57 -3.86
CA LEU A 23 -17.12 1.43 -2.66
C LEU A 23 -17.46 2.79 -2.05
N ALA A 24 -16.52 3.73 -2.00
CA ALA A 24 -16.76 5.08 -1.49
C ALA A 24 -17.84 5.81 -2.32
N LEU A 25 -17.82 5.67 -3.65
CA LEU A 25 -18.85 6.20 -4.55
C LEU A 25 -20.19 5.48 -4.37
N GLY A 26 -20.18 4.14 -4.35
CA GLY A 26 -21.37 3.32 -4.19
C GLY A 26 -22.15 3.61 -2.90
N ARG A 27 -21.43 3.87 -1.79
CA ARG A 27 -22.04 4.28 -0.50
C ARG A 27 -22.74 5.65 -0.58
N ARG A 28 -22.43 6.44 -1.58
CA ARG A 28 -23.13 7.71 -1.89
C ARG A 28 -24.22 7.55 -2.94
N GLY A 29 -24.42 6.35 -3.48
CA GLY A 29 -25.35 6.11 -4.58
C GLY A 29 -24.86 6.65 -5.93
N ILE A 30 -23.57 6.99 -6.05
CA ILE A 30 -22.96 7.44 -7.31
C ILE A 30 -22.64 6.21 -8.15
N GLU A 31 -23.10 6.22 -9.40
CA GLU A 31 -22.79 5.16 -10.37
C GLU A 31 -21.30 5.18 -10.75
N ALA A 32 -20.65 4.03 -10.74
CA ALA A 32 -19.25 3.91 -11.09
C ALA A 32 -18.99 2.73 -12.03
N LYS A 33 -17.97 2.87 -12.88
CA LYS A 33 -17.50 1.84 -13.78
C LYS A 33 -16.00 1.63 -13.62
N VAL A 34 -15.62 0.45 -13.12
CA VAL A 34 -14.21 0.08 -12.91
C VAL A 34 -13.69 -0.59 -14.17
N LEU A 35 -12.60 -0.05 -14.73
CA LEU A 35 -11.91 -0.55 -15.91
C LEU A 35 -10.62 -1.25 -15.47
N GLU A 36 -10.58 -2.61 -15.52
CA GLU A 36 -9.45 -3.41 -15.08
C GLU A 36 -8.79 -4.11 -16.26
N GLN A 37 -7.48 -3.94 -16.42
CA GLN A 37 -6.71 -4.51 -17.53
C GLN A 37 -6.58 -6.04 -17.47
N SER A 38 -6.59 -6.60 -16.27
CA SER A 38 -6.45 -8.06 -16.07
C SER A 38 -7.68 -8.80 -16.57
N PRO A 39 -7.51 -9.98 -17.23
CA PRO A 39 -8.63 -10.85 -17.62
C PRO A 39 -9.22 -11.59 -16.43
N GLN A 40 -8.54 -11.63 -15.31
CA GLN A 40 -8.96 -12.33 -14.09
C GLN A 40 -8.62 -11.51 -12.86
N ILE A 41 -9.52 -11.55 -11.90
CA ILE A 41 -9.23 -11.03 -10.55
C ILE A 41 -8.30 -12.02 -9.87
N GLY A 42 -7.15 -11.54 -9.47
CA GLY A 42 -6.18 -12.31 -8.71
C GLY A 42 -4.99 -11.43 -8.39
N GLU A 43 -4.59 -11.44 -7.15
CA GLU A 43 -3.36 -10.79 -6.72
C GLU A 43 -2.29 -11.86 -6.49
N ILE A 44 -1.07 -11.59 -6.94
CA ILE A 44 0.08 -12.44 -6.62
C ILE A 44 0.30 -12.33 -5.12
N GLY A 45 0.07 -13.46 -4.42
CA GLY A 45 -0.03 -13.53 -2.99
C GLY A 45 1.27 -13.19 -2.26
N ALA A 46 1.24 -12.07 -1.54
CA ALA A 46 2.21 -11.73 -0.52
C ALA A 46 1.46 -11.12 0.66
N GLY A 47 2.05 -11.19 1.85
CA GLY A 47 1.50 -10.52 3.02
C GLY A 47 1.61 -9.00 2.88
N ILE A 48 0.66 -8.30 3.49
CA ILE A 48 0.72 -6.86 3.77
C ILE A 48 0.44 -6.61 5.23
N GLN A 49 0.78 -5.42 5.69
CA GLN A 49 0.53 -4.98 7.06
C GLN A 49 -0.52 -3.88 7.02
N LEU A 50 -1.49 -3.94 7.93
CA LEU A 50 -2.56 -2.97 8.08
C LEU A 50 -2.44 -2.25 9.42
N GLY A 51 -2.19 -0.96 9.36
CA GLY A 51 -2.19 -0.09 10.54
C GLY A 51 -3.59 0.32 10.98
N PRO A 52 -3.72 0.97 12.14
CA PRO A 52 -4.98 1.51 12.66
C PRO A 52 -5.74 2.39 11.66
N ASN A 53 -5.01 3.17 10.89
CA ASN A 53 -5.54 4.05 9.83
C ASN A 53 -6.24 3.25 8.71
N ALA A 54 -5.69 2.11 8.32
CA ALA A 54 -6.31 1.23 7.32
C ALA A 54 -7.62 0.61 7.83
N PHE A 55 -7.65 0.17 9.10
CA PHE A 55 -8.89 -0.35 9.69
C PHE A 55 -9.96 0.72 9.81
N ALA A 56 -9.59 1.96 10.21
CA ALA A 56 -10.53 3.08 10.22
C ALA A 56 -11.12 3.36 8.84
N ALA A 57 -10.31 3.27 7.79
CA ALA A 57 -10.78 3.42 6.41
C ALA A 57 -11.68 2.23 5.98
N CYS A 58 -11.31 0.99 6.31
CA CYS A 58 -12.15 -0.19 6.03
C CYS A 58 -13.52 -0.10 6.72
N ASP A 59 -13.57 0.40 7.96
CA ASP A 59 -14.83 0.60 8.68
C ASP A 59 -15.71 1.64 7.97
N ALA A 60 -15.13 2.76 7.56
CA ALA A 60 -15.83 3.78 6.81
C ALA A 60 -16.36 3.27 5.45
N LEU A 61 -15.61 2.39 4.80
CA LEU A 61 -16.03 1.73 3.56
C LEU A 61 -17.06 0.61 3.77
N GLY A 62 -17.34 0.22 5.02
CA GLY A 62 -18.29 -0.84 5.37
C GLY A 62 -17.76 -2.27 5.18
N VAL A 63 -16.45 -2.43 5.03
CA VAL A 63 -15.79 -3.73 4.85
C VAL A 63 -14.96 -4.17 6.06
N GLY A 64 -14.88 -3.35 7.11
CA GLY A 64 -14.00 -3.55 8.25
C GLY A 64 -14.13 -4.91 8.91
N GLU A 65 -15.36 -5.36 9.20
CA GLU A 65 -15.62 -6.69 9.80
C GLU A 65 -15.17 -7.84 8.88
N ARG A 66 -15.38 -7.71 7.56
CA ARG A 66 -14.97 -8.73 6.59
C ARG A 66 -13.44 -8.82 6.52
N VAL A 67 -12.73 -7.69 6.51
CA VAL A 67 -11.26 -7.64 6.54
C VAL A 67 -10.71 -8.23 7.83
N ARG A 68 -11.31 -7.90 8.98
CA ARG A 68 -10.88 -8.41 10.30
C ARG A 68 -10.91 -9.93 10.42
N ARG A 69 -11.81 -10.62 9.73
CA ARG A 69 -11.88 -12.10 9.75
C ARG A 69 -10.66 -12.78 9.15
N HIS A 70 -9.95 -12.10 8.26
CA HIS A 70 -8.73 -12.60 7.60
C HIS A 70 -7.44 -12.08 8.23
N ALA A 71 -7.55 -11.11 9.15
CA ALA A 71 -6.41 -10.47 9.77
C ALA A 71 -5.79 -11.31 10.89
N VAL A 72 -4.47 -11.34 10.94
CA VAL A 72 -3.72 -11.86 12.08
C VAL A 72 -3.28 -10.67 12.93
N TYR A 73 -3.86 -10.57 14.13
CA TYR A 73 -3.51 -9.51 15.07
C TYR A 73 -2.19 -9.85 15.74
N THR A 74 -1.24 -8.96 15.60
CA THR A 74 0.11 -9.15 16.15
C THR A 74 0.23 -8.57 17.55
N GLU A 75 1.18 -9.08 18.33
CA GLU A 75 1.41 -8.67 19.72
C GLU A 75 2.39 -7.50 19.81
N HIS A 76 3.36 -7.50 18.92
CA HIS A 76 4.40 -6.45 18.86
C HIS A 76 4.97 -6.33 17.44
N MET A 77 5.82 -5.35 17.23
CA MET A 77 6.74 -5.26 16.10
C MET A 77 8.16 -5.20 16.64
N SER A 78 9.07 -5.97 16.06
CA SER A 78 10.48 -5.99 16.46
C SER A 78 11.40 -5.61 15.32
N LEU A 79 12.43 -4.84 15.65
CA LEU A 79 13.59 -4.61 14.80
C LEU A 79 14.81 -5.27 15.45
N MET A 80 15.40 -6.20 14.74
CA MET A 80 16.55 -6.97 15.13
C MET A 80 17.78 -6.56 14.31
N ASP A 81 18.94 -6.61 14.88
CA ASP A 81 20.17 -6.48 14.13
C ASP A 81 20.52 -7.82 13.45
N ALA A 82 20.65 -7.78 12.11
CA ALA A 82 20.94 -8.98 11.35
C ALA A 82 22.37 -9.51 11.52
N ILE A 83 23.30 -8.74 12.13
CA ILE A 83 24.71 -9.11 12.28
C ILE A 83 24.97 -9.83 13.59
N ASP A 84 24.42 -9.31 14.70
CA ASP A 84 24.71 -9.82 16.05
C ASP A 84 23.47 -10.34 16.78
N GLU A 85 22.31 -10.36 16.10
CA GLU A 85 21.02 -10.85 16.60
C GLU A 85 20.48 -10.09 17.81
N THR A 86 21.00 -8.90 18.11
CA THR A 86 20.49 -8.06 19.19
C THR A 86 19.17 -7.40 18.82
N GLU A 87 18.27 -7.25 19.78
CA GLU A 87 17.05 -6.46 19.60
C GLU A 87 17.40 -4.97 19.62
N ILE A 88 17.04 -4.29 18.52
CA ILE A 88 17.25 -2.83 18.37
C ILE A 88 16.03 -2.08 18.89
N ALA A 89 14.83 -2.57 18.58
CA ALA A 89 13.58 -1.94 18.98
C ALA A 89 12.48 -2.97 19.17
N TYR A 90 11.68 -2.76 20.18
CA TYR A 90 10.49 -3.53 20.50
C TYR A 90 9.32 -2.57 20.71
N MET A 91 8.24 -2.74 19.94
CA MET A 91 7.04 -1.93 20.06
C MET A 91 5.81 -2.83 20.24
N PRO A 92 5.23 -2.91 21.43
CA PRO A 92 3.99 -3.64 21.65
C PRO A 92 2.84 -2.97 20.88
N VAL A 93 1.98 -3.78 20.23
CA VAL A 93 0.80 -3.28 19.51
C VAL A 93 -0.50 -3.84 20.06
N GLY A 94 -0.49 -4.22 21.34
CA GLY A 94 -1.62 -4.74 22.09
C GLY A 94 -2.63 -3.65 22.50
N GLU A 95 -3.20 -3.79 23.71
CA GLU A 95 -4.31 -2.96 24.18
C GLU A 95 -3.98 -1.47 24.31
N THR A 96 -2.80 -1.12 24.83
CA THR A 96 -2.37 0.29 24.97
C THR A 96 -2.26 0.98 23.61
N PHE A 97 -1.70 0.29 22.62
CA PHE A 97 -1.65 0.76 21.24
C PHE A 97 -3.06 0.96 20.65
N ARG A 98 -3.95 -0.04 20.83
CA ARG A 98 -5.34 0.05 20.34
C ARG A 98 -6.10 1.21 20.98
N ARG A 99 -5.94 1.43 22.28
CA ARG A 99 -6.56 2.58 22.99
C ARG A 99 -6.09 3.90 22.43
N ARG A 100 -4.79 4.01 22.10
CA ARG A 100 -4.23 5.25 21.57
C ARG A 100 -4.71 5.55 20.15
N PHE A 101 -4.66 4.57 19.25
CA PHE A 101 -4.92 4.75 17.83
C PHE A 101 -6.35 4.35 17.39
N GLY A 102 -7.15 3.79 18.29
CA GLY A 102 -8.56 3.43 18.07
C GLY A 102 -8.76 2.10 17.32
N ASN A 103 -7.72 1.53 16.73
CA ASN A 103 -7.76 0.30 15.97
C ASN A 103 -6.50 -0.56 16.20
N PRO A 104 -6.53 -1.87 15.88
CA PRO A 104 -5.37 -2.74 16.02
C PRO A 104 -4.34 -2.51 14.90
N TYR A 105 -3.19 -3.14 15.08
CA TYR A 105 -2.24 -3.44 14.01
C TYR A 105 -2.37 -4.93 13.65
N ALA A 106 -2.33 -5.25 12.36
CA ALA A 106 -2.45 -6.62 11.90
C ALA A 106 -1.64 -6.86 10.62
N VAL A 107 -1.41 -8.13 10.35
CA VAL A 107 -0.89 -8.62 9.08
C VAL A 107 -1.96 -9.45 8.39
N ILE A 108 -1.97 -9.44 7.06
CA ILE A 108 -3.01 -10.09 6.27
C ILE A 108 -2.46 -10.49 4.90
N HIS A 109 -3.01 -11.53 4.31
CA HIS A 109 -2.70 -11.86 2.93
C HIS A 109 -3.35 -10.81 1.99
N ARG A 110 -2.57 -10.24 1.07
CA ARG A 110 -3.03 -9.15 0.18
C ARG A 110 -4.24 -9.55 -0.66
N ALA A 111 -4.25 -10.79 -1.14
CA ALA A 111 -5.37 -11.32 -1.91
C ALA A 111 -6.67 -11.38 -1.09
N ASP A 112 -6.60 -11.61 0.22
CA ASP A 112 -7.79 -11.67 1.06
C ASP A 112 -8.43 -10.27 1.21
N VAL A 113 -7.61 -9.22 1.39
CA VAL A 113 -8.12 -7.82 1.37
C VAL A 113 -8.74 -7.48 0.01
N HIS A 114 -8.06 -7.83 -1.07
CA HIS A 114 -8.54 -7.57 -2.41
C HIS A 114 -9.86 -8.30 -2.70
N SER A 115 -9.98 -9.58 -2.32
CA SER A 115 -11.22 -10.35 -2.46
C SER A 115 -12.39 -9.74 -1.68
N VAL A 116 -12.15 -9.33 -0.42
CA VAL A 116 -13.19 -8.67 0.39
C VAL A 116 -13.70 -7.40 -0.28
N LEU A 117 -12.80 -6.57 -0.81
CA LEU A 117 -13.19 -5.35 -1.52
C LEU A 117 -13.93 -5.68 -2.82
N PHE A 118 -13.42 -6.62 -3.60
CA PHE A 118 -14.03 -7.02 -4.86
C PHE A 118 -15.43 -7.61 -4.70
N ASP A 119 -15.62 -8.51 -3.74
CA ASP A 119 -16.94 -9.08 -3.44
C ASP A 119 -17.92 -7.99 -3.00
N SER A 120 -17.45 -7.02 -2.20
CA SER A 120 -18.28 -5.88 -1.77
C SER A 120 -18.66 -4.96 -2.95
N VAL A 121 -17.75 -4.77 -3.89
CA VAL A 121 -18.03 -4.05 -5.16
C VAL A 121 -19.10 -4.78 -5.96
N ARG A 122 -19.00 -6.09 -6.12
CA ARG A 122 -19.98 -6.91 -6.85
C ARG A 122 -21.37 -6.93 -6.19
N GLU A 123 -21.44 -6.79 -4.89
CA GLU A 123 -22.70 -6.69 -4.13
C GLU A 123 -23.35 -5.30 -4.27
N THR A 124 -22.62 -4.29 -4.78
CA THR A 124 -23.07 -2.91 -4.89
C THR A 124 -23.65 -2.64 -6.29
N ARG A 125 -24.98 -2.50 -6.39
CA ARG A 125 -25.71 -2.39 -7.67
C ARG A 125 -25.31 -1.21 -8.54
N SER A 126 -24.82 -0.13 -7.96
CA SER A 126 -24.39 1.08 -8.68
C SER A 126 -22.98 0.98 -9.29
N ILE A 127 -22.31 -0.18 -9.17
CA ILE A 127 -20.93 -0.36 -9.65
C ILE A 127 -20.90 -1.43 -10.75
N GLU A 128 -20.46 -1.03 -11.94
CA GLU A 128 -20.11 -1.92 -13.04
C GLU A 128 -18.61 -2.25 -13.00
N PHE A 129 -18.24 -3.51 -13.18
CA PHE A 129 -16.85 -3.94 -13.23
C PHE A 129 -16.51 -4.55 -14.60
N CYS A 130 -15.56 -3.94 -15.33
CA CYS A 130 -15.14 -4.33 -16.67
C CYS A 130 -13.72 -4.90 -16.65
N MET A 131 -13.62 -6.21 -16.83
CA MET A 131 -12.35 -6.91 -16.97
C MET A 131 -11.77 -6.75 -18.36
N SER A 132 -10.47 -7.06 -18.52
CA SER A 132 -9.76 -6.99 -19.80
C SER A 132 -9.92 -5.64 -20.50
N THR A 133 -10.01 -4.56 -19.74
CA THR A 133 -10.24 -3.19 -20.21
C THR A 133 -9.07 -2.33 -19.75
N LYS A 134 -8.06 -2.18 -20.59
CA LYS A 134 -6.86 -1.38 -20.30
C LYS A 134 -7.02 0.02 -20.85
N VAL A 135 -7.00 1.01 -19.97
CA VAL A 135 -7.00 2.43 -20.36
C VAL A 135 -5.77 2.75 -21.20
N SER A 136 -5.96 3.37 -22.37
CA SER A 136 -4.90 3.77 -23.28
C SER A 136 -4.87 5.27 -23.60
N HIS A 137 -6.04 5.90 -23.70
CA HIS A 137 -6.14 7.33 -24.01
C HIS A 137 -7.27 7.99 -23.21
N ILE A 138 -7.09 9.29 -22.88
CA ILE A 138 -8.01 10.05 -22.04
C ILE A 138 -8.19 11.43 -22.61
N GLU A 139 -9.45 11.83 -22.77
CA GLU A 139 -9.87 13.16 -23.12
C GLU A 139 -10.88 13.67 -22.07
N GLN A 140 -10.93 14.97 -21.84
CA GLN A 140 -11.96 15.57 -20.99
C GLN A 140 -12.48 16.87 -21.61
N THR A 141 -13.76 17.12 -21.36
CA THR A 141 -14.42 18.39 -21.61
C THR A 141 -14.86 19.03 -20.28
N ALA A 142 -15.60 20.12 -20.34
CA ALA A 142 -16.20 20.71 -19.14
C ALA A 142 -17.28 19.81 -18.51
N GLU A 143 -17.92 18.94 -19.31
CA GLU A 143 -19.07 18.12 -18.90
C GLU A 143 -18.73 16.67 -18.62
N GLU A 144 -17.73 16.09 -19.32
CA GLU A 144 -17.44 14.65 -19.25
C GLU A 144 -15.97 14.30 -19.47
N VAL A 145 -15.65 13.03 -19.17
CA VAL A 145 -14.37 12.38 -19.51
C VAL A 145 -14.66 11.24 -20.49
N ILE A 146 -13.80 11.11 -21.50
CA ILE A 146 -13.82 10.02 -22.47
C ILE A 146 -12.54 9.22 -22.30
N VAL A 147 -12.68 7.92 -22.02
CA VAL A 147 -11.59 6.97 -21.93
C VAL A 147 -11.66 6.02 -23.11
N ILE A 148 -10.55 5.82 -23.81
CA ILE A 148 -10.41 4.83 -24.88
C ILE A 148 -9.54 3.70 -24.32
N ASP A 149 -9.99 2.46 -24.44
CA ASP A 149 -9.23 1.28 -24.07
C ASP A 149 -8.27 0.83 -25.20
N ASP A 150 -7.40 -0.12 -24.91
CA ASP A 150 -6.39 -0.63 -25.86
C ASP A 150 -6.97 -1.45 -27.04
N ARG A 151 -8.29 -1.69 -27.05
CA ARG A 151 -9.02 -2.32 -28.15
C ARG A 151 -9.85 -1.33 -28.96
N GLY A 152 -9.77 -0.04 -28.62
CA GLY A 152 -10.54 1.03 -29.27
C GLY A 152 -11.95 1.20 -28.72
N GLY A 153 -12.32 0.48 -27.66
CA GLY A 153 -13.59 0.68 -26.93
C GLY A 153 -13.63 2.05 -26.27
N THR A 154 -14.78 2.71 -26.35
CA THR A 154 -14.96 4.06 -25.78
C THR A 154 -15.86 4.00 -24.55
N HIS A 155 -15.38 4.60 -23.45
CA HIS A 155 -16.10 4.71 -22.17
C HIS A 155 -16.27 6.19 -21.83
N ARG A 156 -17.52 6.62 -21.63
CA ARG A 156 -17.85 7.99 -21.25
C ARG A 156 -18.22 8.05 -19.79
N GLY A 157 -17.75 9.05 -19.08
CA GLY A 157 -18.02 9.23 -17.65
C GLY A 157 -18.12 10.67 -17.22
N ALA A 158 -18.82 10.92 -16.12
CA ALA A 158 -18.93 12.24 -15.50
C ALA A 158 -17.58 12.72 -14.93
N ALA A 159 -16.71 11.77 -14.52
CA ALA A 159 -15.37 12.01 -14.01
C ALA A 159 -14.51 10.75 -14.17
N LEU A 160 -13.19 10.87 -13.95
CA LEU A 160 -12.23 9.75 -13.94
C LEU A 160 -11.37 9.79 -12.68
N ILE A 161 -11.24 8.63 -12.03
CA ILE A 161 -10.31 8.38 -10.93
C ILE A 161 -9.22 7.42 -11.43
N GLY A 162 -7.98 7.90 -11.53
CA GLY A 162 -6.83 7.09 -11.91
C GLY A 162 -6.29 6.30 -10.71
N CYS A 163 -6.55 4.99 -10.70
CA CYS A 163 -6.10 4.02 -9.70
C CYS A 163 -5.22 2.93 -10.36
N ASP A 164 -4.56 3.25 -11.47
CA ASP A 164 -3.87 2.34 -12.37
C ASP A 164 -2.39 2.12 -12.00
N GLY A 165 -2.06 2.39 -10.73
CA GLY A 165 -0.81 2.02 -10.10
C GLY A 165 0.40 2.87 -10.53
N VAL A 166 1.58 2.38 -10.19
CA VAL A 166 2.85 3.11 -10.42
C VAL A 166 3.10 3.43 -11.90
N LYS A 167 2.56 2.59 -12.83
CA LYS A 167 2.62 2.79 -14.30
C LYS A 167 1.43 3.59 -14.86
N SER A 168 0.78 4.35 -14.02
CA SER A 168 -0.43 5.06 -14.36
C SER A 168 -0.36 5.79 -15.71
N VAL A 169 -1.23 5.39 -16.62
CA VAL A 169 -1.46 6.07 -17.90
C VAL A 169 -2.15 7.42 -17.64
N VAL A 170 -3.03 7.46 -16.60
CA VAL A 170 -3.70 8.69 -16.20
C VAL A 170 -2.67 9.71 -15.72
N ARG A 171 -1.72 9.31 -14.84
CA ARG A 171 -0.64 10.20 -14.39
C ARG A 171 0.26 10.64 -15.53
N GLU A 172 0.62 9.73 -16.41
CA GLU A 172 1.46 10.06 -17.57
C GLU A 172 0.80 11.14 -18.45
N ARG A 173 -0.52 11.03 -18.68
CA ARG A 173 -1.28 11.98 -19.50
C ARG A 173 -1.34 13.39 -18.90
N PHE A 174 -1.45 13.52 -17.58
CA PHE A 174 -1.69 14.81 -16.91
C PHE A 174 -0.48 15.39 -16.18
N VAL A 175 0.49 14.57 -15.82
CA VAL A 175 1.69 14.98 -15.07
C VAL A 175 2.95 14.75 -15.88
N GLY A 176 3.13 13.54 -16.47
CA GLY A 176 4.26 13.21 -17.33
C GLY A 176 5.61 13.11 -16.61
N ASP A 177 5.63 12.90 -15.28
CA ASP A 177 6.86 12.81 -14.51
C ASP A 177 7.46 11.40 -14.56
N PRO A 178 8.80 11.27 -14.49
CA PRO A 178 9.47 9.98 -14.61
C PRO A 178 9.29 9.11 -13.34
N VAL A 179 9.30 7.79 -13.55
CA VAL A 179 9.45 6.81 -12.48
C VAL A 179 10.89 6.85 -11.96
N ARG A 180 11.05 6.90 -10.65
CA ARG A 180 12.34 6.83 -9.97
C ARG A 180 12.63 5.39 -9.52
N VAL A 181 13.48 4.68 -10.22
CA VAL A 181 13.98 3.37 -9.79
C VAL A 181 14.87 3.55 -8.57
N SER A 182 14.53 2.89 -7.47
CA SER A 182 15.19 3.13 -6.17
C SER A 182 16.58 2.50 -6.05
N GLY A 183 16.91 1.56 -6.91
CA GLY A 183 18.08 0.68 -6.76
C GLY A 183 17.87 -0.46 -5.76
N HIS A 184 16.72 -0.51 -5.10
CA HIS A 184 16.39 -1.61 -4.19
C HIS A 184 15.60 -2.71 -4.91
N VAL A 185 15.93 -3.94 -4.57
CA VAL A 185 15.24 -5.14 -5.04
C VAL A 185 14.55 -5.80 -3.86
N VAL A 186 13.30 -6.19 -4.06
CA VAL A 186 12.47 -6.89 -3.08
C VAL A 186 12.17 -8.29 -3.58
N TYR A 187 12.45 -9.26 -2.76
CA TYR A 187 12.02 -10.64 -2.96
C TYR A 187 10.93 -10.99 -1.96
N ARG A 188 9.93 -11.70 -2.43
CA ARG A 188 8.82 -12.16 -1.58
C ARG A 188 8.56 -13.64 -1.77
N ALA A 189 8.26 -14.30 -0.67
CA ALA A 189 7.82 -15.68 -0.63
C ALA A 189 6.85 -15.92 0.53
N VAL A 190 6.09 -16.99 0.45
CA VAL A 190 5.27 -17.51 1.54
C VAL A 190 5.74 -18.94 1.82
N VAL A 191 5.91 -19.27 3.08
CA VAL A 191 6.37 -20.57 3.57
C VAL A 191 5.33 -21.12 4.54
N ASP A 192 5.02 -22.41 4.47
CA ASP A 192 4.12 -23.05 5.43
C ASP A 192 4.76 -23.09 6.82
N ALA A 193 3.96 -22.91 7.87
CA ALA A 193 4.45 -22.86 9.24
C ALA A 193 5.20 -24.15 9.67
N LYS A 194 4.81 -25.32 9.14
CA LYS A 194 5.49 -26.60 9.41
C LYS A 194 6.96 -26.62 8.97
N ASP A 195 7.31 -25.83 7.95
CA ASP A 195 8.65 -25.73 7.38
C ASP A 195 9.43 -24.52 7.95
N PHE A 196 8.76 -23.71 8.81
CA PHE A 196 9.34 -22.51 9.41
C PHE A 196 9.96 -22.83 10.79
N PRO A 197 11.16 -22.31 11.14
CA PRO A 197 11.81 -22.60 12.43
C PRO A 197 10.93 -22.21 13.62
N ALA A 198 10.71 -23.13 14.56
CA ALA A 198 9.80 -22.96 15.68
C ALA A 198 10.14 -21.75 16.58
N ASP A 199 11.43 -21.46 16.75
CA ASP A 199 11.93 -20.34 17.55
C ASP A 199 11.75 -18.96 16.86
N LEU A 200 11.38 -18.96 15.57
CA LEU A 200 11.07 -17.78 14.77
C LEU A 200 9.57 -17.66 14.42
N GLN A 201 8.74 -18.61 14.88
CA GLN A 201 7.27 -18.55 14.74
C GLN A 201 6.66 -17.57 15.75
N LEU A 202 6.98 -16.30 15.58
CA LEU A 202 6.47 -15.23 16.42
C LEU A 202 5.19 -14.63 15.86
N ASN A 203 4.23 -14.28 16.73
CA ASN A 203 3.03 -13.54 16.35
C ASN A 203 3.36 -12.04 16.23
N ALA A 204 4.29 -11.72 15.35
CA ALA A 204 4.82 -10.36 15.18
C ALA A 204 5.44 -10.18 13.79
N PRO A 205 5.41 -8.99 13.22
CA PRO A 205 6.36 -8.58 12.19
C PRO A 205 7.74 -8.40 12.83
N VAL A 206 8.68 -9.19 12.37
CA VAL A 206 10.10 -9.10 12.79
C VAL A 206 10.94 -8.66 11.59
N ALA A 207 11.59 -7.52 11.72
CA ALA A 207 12.52 -7.00 10.73
C ALA A 207 13.97 -7.21 11.20
N TRP A 208 14.80 -7.80 10.34
CA TRP A 208 16.24 -8.00 10.55
C TRP A 208 17.01 -7.02 9.69
N ALA A 209 17.51 -5.96 10.29
CA ALA A 209 18.21 -4.89 9.61
C ALA A 209 19.71 -5.16 9.50
N GLY A 210 20.24 -5.12 8.30
CA GLY A 210 21.66 -5.37 8.01
C GLY A 210 22.26 -4.37 7.02
N PRO A 211 23.59 -4.41 6.83
CA PRO A 211 24.27 -3.54 5.88
C PRO A 211 23.71 -3.71 4.45
N ASP A 212 23.15 -2.65 3.89
CA ASP A 212 22.56 -2.61 2.55
C ASP A 212 21.43 -3.64 2.29
N CYS A 213 20.91 -4.30 3.35
CA CYS A 213 19.86 -5.31 3.24
C CYS A 213 18.96 -5.37 4.49
N HIS A 214 17.78 -5.94 4.35
CA HIS A 214 16.94 -6.37 5.48
C HIS A 214 16.01 -7.50 5.08
N LEU A 215 15.57 -8.26 6.07
CA LEU A 215 14.60 -9.34 5.96
C LEU A 215 13.44 -9.04 6.92
N VAL A 216 12.21 -9.22 6.46
CA VAL A 216 11.02 -9.16 7.32
C VAL A 216 10.25 -10.45 7.22
N HIS A 217 9.82 -11.00 8.36
CA HIS A 217 8.88 -12.11 8.39
C HIS A 217 7.72 -11.85 9.35
N TYR A 218 6.59 -12.44 9.06
CA TYR A 218 5.37 -12.37 9.89
C TYR A 218 4.36 -13.45 9.52
N PRO A 219 3.49 -13.87 10.48
CA PRO A 219 2.48 -14.89 10.23
C PRO A 219 1.39 -14.40 9.28
N LEU A 220 0.77 -15.35 8.56
CA LEU A 220 -0.43 -15.16 7.75
C LEU A 220 -1.43 -16.27 8.05
N ARG A 221 -2.71 -16.06 7.72
CA ARG A 221 -3.77 -17.05 7.79
C ARG A 221 -3.80 -17.78 9.14
N GLY A 222 -3.90 -17.02 10.22
CA GLY A 222 -3.93 -17.58 11.57
C GLY A 222 -2.63 -18.21 12.05
N GLY A 223 -1.51 -17.98 11.36
CA GLY A 223 -0.21 -18.58 11.69
C GLY A 223 0.09 -19.87 10.90
N GLU A 224 -0.78 -20.28 9.98
CA GLU A 224 -0.53 -21.45 9.12
C GLU A 224 0.59 -21.21 8.10
N GLN A 225 0.87 -19.95 7.78
CA GLN A 225 1.88 -19.55 6.83
C GLN A 225 2.72 -18.38 7.37
N TYR A 226 3.94 -18.25 6.88
CA TYR A 226 4.82 -17.10 7.12
C TYR A 226 5.18 -16.41 5.83
N ASN A 227 4.96 -15.09 5.80
CA ASN A 227 5.44 -14.23 4.73
C ASN A 227 6.91 -13.88 4.95
N LEU A 228 7.71 -13.98 3.91
CA LEU A 228 9.10 -13.52 3.88
C LEU A 228 9.22 -12.39 2.86
N VAL A 229 9.81 -11.28 3.29
CA VAL A 229 10.17 -10.15 2.42
C VAL A 229 11.64 -9.85 2.65
N VAL A 230 12.46 -10.04 1.63
CA VAL A 230 13.88 -9.66 1.69
C VAL A 230 14.11 -8.49 0.75
N THR A 231 14.88 -7.53 1.19
CA THR A 231 15.22 -6.33 0.42
C THR A 231 16.71 -6.07 0.50
N PHE A 232 17.30 -5.73 -0.60
CA PHE A 232 18.70 -5.33 -0.66
C PHE A 232 18.93 -4.22 -1.68
N HIS A 233 20.03 -3.49 -1.51
CA HIS A 233 20.50 -2.54 -2.50
C HIS A 233 21.24 -3.29 -3.60
N SER A 234 20.72 -3.22 -4.84
CA SER A 234 21.33 -3.94 -5.96
C SER A 234 22.71 -3.40 -6.30
N ARG A 235 23.63 -4.31 -6.67
CA ARG A 235 24.96 -4.00 -7.21
C ARG A 235 24.90 -3.65 -8.70
N HIS A 236 23.71 -3.78 -9.31
CA HIS A 236 23.48 -3.55 -10.74
C HIS A 236 22.49 -2.42 -10.94
N GLN A 237 22.53 -1.82 -12.14
CA GLN A 237 21.50 -0.89 -12.55
C GLN A 237 20.21 -1.66 -12.84
N GLU A 238 19.22 -1.47 -11.99
CA GLU A 238 17.93 -2.15 -12.10
C GLU A 238 17.03 -1.49 -13.14
N ARG A 239 16.26 -2.33 -13.84
CA ARG A 239 15.09 -1.92 -14.59
C ARG A 239 13.85 -2.27 -13.78
N TRP A 240 12.97 -1.30 -13.60
CA TRP A 240 11.74 -1.54 -12.87
C TRP A 240 10.89 -2.64 -13.51
N GLY A 241 10.46 -3.61 -12.71
CA GLY A 241 9.66 -4.75 -13.16
C GLY A 241 9.53 -5.85 -12.13
N VAL A 242 8.77 -6.88 -12.52
CA VAL A 242 8.55 -8.11 -11.74
C VAL A 242 9.06 -9.27 -12.57
N THR A 243 9.86 -10.14 -11.95
CA THR A 243 10.41 -11.35 -12.56
C THR A 243 10.37 -12.50 -11.57
N ASP A 244 10.67 -13.70 -12.02
CA ASP A 244 11.00 -14.79 -11.12
C ASP A 244 12.36 -14.50 -10.47
N GLY A 245 12.48 -14.85 -9.20
CA GLY A 245 13.66 -14.58 -8.39
C GLY A 245 14.58 -15.79 -8.29
N SER A 246 15.86 -15.54 -7.97
CA SER A 246 16.89 -16.56 -7.74
C SER A 246 17.26 -16.60 -6.25
N ALA A 247 17.30 -17.79 -5.68
CA ALA A 247 17.77 -18.01 -4.31
C ALA A 247 19.26 -17.64 -4.15
N GLU A 248 20.06 -17.89 -5.19
CA GLU A 248 21.48 -17.56 -5.23
C GLU A 248 21.69 -16.05 -5.19
N GLU A 249 20.89 -15.28 -5.93
CA GLU A 249 20.94 -13.81 -5.86
C GLU A 249 20.64 -13.33 -4.44
N VAL A 250 19.56 -13.79 -3.82
CA VAL A 250 19.22 -13.46 -2.43
C VAL A 250 20.38 -13.77 -1.49
N GLN A 251 20.89 -15.00 -1.51
CA GLN A 251 21.97 -15.42 -0.63
C GLN A 251 23.22 -14.57 -0.80
N SER A 252 23.55 -14.15 -2.04
CA SER A 252 24.74 -13.34 -2.33
C SER A 252 24.75 -11.96 -1.66
N TYR A 253 23.56 -11.40 -1.42
CA TYR A 253 23.42 -10.11 -0.74
C TYR A 253 23.33 -10.22 0.79
N PHE A 254 23.11 -11.43 1.32
CA PHE A 254 22.94 -11.68 2.74
C PHE A 254 24.10 -12.48 3.38
N ASN A 255 25.23 -12.59 2.71
CA ASN A 255 26.39 -13.38 3.18
C ASN A 255 26.96 -12.92 4.53
N GLY A 256 26.80 -11.65 4.90
CA GLY A 256 27.35 -11.09 6.13
C GLY A 256 26.43 -11.15 7.35
N ILE A 257 25.20 -11.69 7.24
CA ILE A 257 24.27 -11.75 8.35
C ILE A 257 24.45 -13.00 9.22
N ALA A 258 23.96 -12.95 10.45
CA ALA A 258 23.98 -14.05 11.41
C ALA A 258 23.20 -15.28 10.92
N ALA A 259 23.45 -16.43 11.58
CA ALA A 259 22.91 -17.71 11.14
C ALA A 259 21.38 -17.78 11.23
N ARG A 260 20.81 -17.22 12.28
CA ARG A 260 19.37 -17.29 12.58
C ARG A 260 18.51 -16.59 11.54
N PRO A 261 18.71 -15.33 11.12
CA PRO A 261 17.99 -14.75 10.00
C PRO A 261 18.37 -15.38 8.64
N ARG A 262 19.62 -15.86 8.47
CA ARG A 262 20.07 -16.47 7.20
C ARG A 262 19.34 -17.76 6.88
N GLN A 263 19.01 -18.59 7.86
CA GLN A 263 18.29 -19.84 7.61
C GLN A 263 16.93 -19.61 6.94
N LEU A 264 16.26 -18.46 7.20
CA LEU A 264 14.97 -18.12 6.59
C LEU A 264 15.07 -17.98 5.06
N LEU A 265 16.24 -17.61 4.55
CA LEU A 265 16.48 -17.43 3.11
C LEU A 265 16.53 -18.74 2.33
N THR A 266 16.65 -19.86 3.01
CA THR A 266 16.73 -21.21 2.40
C THR A 266 15.37 -21.92 2.36
N LEU A 267 14.36 -21.39 3.03
CA LEU A 267 13.05 -22.02 3.16
C LEU A 267 12.18 -21.94 1.90
N PRO A 268 12.14 -20.80 1.18
CA PRO A 268 11.25 -20.68 0.03
C PRO A 268 11.68 -21.58 -1.14
N GLN A 269 10.70 -22.30 -1.70
CA GLN A 269 10.89 -23.08 -2.93
C GLN A 269 10.98 -22.20 -4.17
N SER A 270 10.35 -21.02 -4.13
CA SER A 270 10.38 -20.03 -5.22
C SER A 270 10.31 -18.62 -4.65
N TRP A 271 10.87 -17.68 -5.40
CA TRP A 271 10.87 -16.28 -5.08
C TRP A 271 10.25 -15.46 -6.20
N ARG A 272 9.48 -14.45 -5.83
CA ARG A 272 9.12 -13.37 -6.75
C ARG A 272 10.02 -12.16 -6.48
N ARG A 273 10.55 -11.56 -7.54
CA ARG A 273 11.50 -10.46 -7.53
C ARG A 273 10.89 -9.18 -8.08
N TRP A 274 10.98 -8.12 -7.34
CA TRP A 274 10.60 -6.77 -7.75
C TRP A 274 11.81 -5.84 -7.70
N ALA A 275 12.18 -5.21 -8.83
CA ALA A 275 12.98 -4.01 -8.79
C ALA A 275 12.04 -2.85 -8.43
N THR A 276 12.25 -2.22 -7.27
CA THR A 276 11.30 -1.26 -6.73
C THR A 276 11.50 0.15 -7.28
N ALA A 277 10.39 0.85 -7.39
CA ALA A 277 10.37 2.24 -7.84
C ALA A 277 9.33 3.03 -7.06
N ASP A 278 9.57 4.31 -6.93
CA ASP A 278 8.60 5.31 -6.49
C ASP A 278 8.56 6.48 -7.49
N ARG A 279 7.87 7.55 -7.14
CA ARG A 279 7.92 8.82 -7.88
C ARG A 279 8.14 9.97 -6.89
N GLU A 280 8.58 11.10 -7.37
CA GLU A 280 8.63 12.28 -6.53
C GLU A 280 7.20 12.69 -6.12
N PRO A 281 7.00 13.11 -4.86
CA PRO A 281 5.73 13.69 -4.44
C PRO A 281 5.38 14.91 -5.30
N ILE A 282 4.16 14.97 -5.78
CA ILE A 282 3.66 16.08 -6.59
C ILE A 282 2.60 16.87 -5.82
N GLY A 283 2.59 18.19 -6.00
CA GLY A 283 1.65 19.08 -5.32
C GLY A 283 0.26 19.12 -5.96
N ARG A 284 0.10 18.55 -7.16
CA ARG A 284 -1.16 18.54 -7.88
C ARG A 284 -1.37 17.23 -8.61
N TRP A 285 -2.52 16.60 -8.40
CA TRP A 285 -2.95 15.38 -9.09
C TRP A 285 -4.43 15.36 -9.48
N SER A 286 -5.11 16.51 -9.32
CA SER A 286 -6.47 16.72 -9.80
C SER A 286 -6.48 17.74 -10.93
N PHE A 287 -7.18 17.41 -12.02
CA PHE A 287 -7.17 18.15 -13.28
C PHE A 287 -8.59 18.21 -13.84
N GLY A 288 -9.41 19.16 -13.37
CA GLY A 288 -10.81 19.23 -13.71
C GLY A 288 -11.58 18.00 -13.26
N ARG A 289 -12.10 17.21 -14.19
CA ARG A 289 -12.89 15.99 -13.92
C ARG A 289 -12.03 14.73 -13.76
N VAL A 290 -10.70 14.87 -13.65
CA VAL A 290 -9.78 13.76 -13.48
C VAL A 290 -9.00 13.94 -12.18
N THR A 291 -8.88 12.88 -11.38
CA THR A 291 -8.00 12.83 -10.20
C THR A 291 -7.26 11.51 -10.11
N LEU A 292 -6.12 11.49 -9.39
CA LEU A 292 -5.35 10.29 -9.12
C LEU A 292 -5.59 9.79 -7.68
N LEU A 293 -5.42 8.49 -7.44
CA LEU A 293 -5.59 7.86 -6.14
C LEU A 293 -4.60 6.70 -5.96
N GLY A 294 -4.10 6.52 -4.75
CA GLY A 294 -3.17 5.43 -4.40
C GLY A 294 -1.85 5.54 -5.15
N ASP A 295 -1.31 4.40 -5.61
CA ASP A 295 0.00 4.35 -6.29
C ASP A 295 0.07 5.16 -7.59
N ALA A 296 -1.05 5.52 -8.20
CA ALA A 296 -1.08 6.45 -9.32
C ALA A 296 -0.73 7.88 -8.86
N ALA A 297 -1.16 8.29 -7.68
CA ALA A 297 -0.90 9.60 -7.10
C ALA A 297 0.44 9.67 -6.35
N HIS A 298 0.72 8.67 -5.51
CA HIS A 298 1.84 8.70 -4.56
C HIS A 298 2.50 7.32 -4.37
N PRO A 299 3.05 6.70 -5.43
CA PRO A 299 3.74 5.44 -5.29
C PRO A 299 4.91 5.58 -4.33
N MET A 300 5.05 4.63 -3.43
CA MET A 300 6.01 4.67 -2.33
C MET A 300 6.79 3.38 -2.17
N LEU A 301 7.97 3.48 -1.58
CA LEU A 301 8.73 2.30 -1.18
C LEU A 301 8.05 1.61 0.02
N GLN A 302 8.26 0.33 0.16
CA GLN A 302 7.56 -0.56 1.11
C GLN A 302 7.90 -0.37 2.59
N TYR A 303 8.88 0.45 2.94
CA TYR A 303 9.51 0.50 4.26
C TYR A 303 8.61 0.93 5.43
N LEU A 304 7.51 1.60 5.16
CA LEU A 304 6.49 1.91 6.18
C LEU A 304 5.24 1.04 6.07
N ALA A 305 5.18 0.12 5.10
CA ALA A 305 4.03 -0.74 4.84
C ALA A 305 2.70 0.05 4.68
N GLN A 306 2.73 1.22 4.03
CA GLN A 306 1.58 2.15 3.96
C GLN A 306 0.90 2.26 2.60
N GLY A 307 1.39 1.61 1.54
CA GLY A 307 0.81 1.77 0.21
C GLY A 307 -0.70 1.46 0.17
N ALA A 308 -1.10 0.27 0.62
CA ALA A 308 -2.51 -0.09 0.71
C ALA A 308 -3.28 0.76 1.73
N CYS A 309 -2.67 1.05 2.89
CA CYS A 309 -3.30 1.84 3.94
C CYS A 309 -3.67 3.25 3.46
N THR A 310 -2.73 3.93 2.79
CA THR A 310 -2.98 5.29 2.25
C THR A 310 -3.96 5.29 1.10
N ALA A 311 -3.98 4.26 0.25
CA ALA A 311 -4.98 4.13 -0.82
C ALA A 311 -6.42 3.96 -0.26
N LEU A 312 -6.58 3.22 0.85
CA LEU A 312 -7.86 3.11 1.56
C LEU A 312 -8.28 4.46 2.18
N GLU A 313 -7.34 5.18 2.81
CA GLU A 313 -7.60 6.53 3.32
C GLU A 313 -8.02 7.49 2.20
N ASP A 314 -7.35 7.42 1.06
CA ASP A 314 -7.66 8.25 -0.11
C ASP A 314 -9.10 8.07 -0.56
N ALA A 315 -9.54 6.80 -0.68
CA ALA A 315 -10.91 6.49 -1.10
C ALA A 315 -11.97 7.06 -0.15
N VAL A 316 -11.73 6.95 1.16
CA VAL A 316 -12.61 7.54 2.18
C VAL A 316 -12.59 9.06 2.09
N THR A 317 -11.40 9.66 1.99
CA THR A 317 -11.25 11.14 1.90
C THR A 317 -11.94 11.68 0.64
N LEU A 318 -11.83 10.96 -0.49
CA LEU A 318 -12.53 11.30 -1.72
C LEU A 318 -14.06 11.26 -1.54
N GLY A 319 -14.58 10.20 -0.88
CA GLY A 319 -16.01 10.10 -0.56
C GLY A 319 -16.51 11.25 0.31
N GLU A 320 -15.72 11.65 1.33
CA GLU A 320 -16.03 12.80 2.18
C GLU A 320 -15.92 14.14 1.43
N ALA A 321 -14.95 14.28 0.53
CA ALA A 321 -14.83 15.47 -0.33
C ALA A 321 -16.02 15.63 -1.27
N LEU A 322 -16.51 14.53 -1.87
CA LEU A 322 -17.74 14.52 -2.67
C LEU A 322 -18.95 14.94 -1.82
N ARG A 323 -19.08 14.37 -0.62
CA ARG A 323 -20.14 14.76 0.32
C ARG A 323 -20.13 16.27 0.62
N ALA A 324 -18.95 16.81 0.92
CA ALA A 324 -18.77 18.22 1.26
C ALA A 324 -18.92 19.18 0.06
N SER A 325 -18.95 18.65 -1.16
CA SER A 325 -19.10 19.40 -2.41
C SER A 325 -20.42 19.12 -3.14
N ASN A 326 -21.39 18.49 -2.45
CA ASN A 326 -22.70 18.12 -3.02
C ASN A 326 -22.56 17.31 -4.33
N ASP A 327 -21.59 16.38 -4.37
CA ASP A 327 -21.25 15.52 -5.49
C ASP A 327 -20.79 16.24 -6.76
N ASP A 328 -20.37 17.50 -6.66
CA ASP A 328 -19.66 18.19 -7.74
C ASP A 328 -18.20 17.73 -7.76
N PHE A 329 -17.80 17.07 -8.85
CA PHE A 329 -16.50 16.41 -8.97
C PHE A 329 -15.32 17.37 -8.94
N VAL A 330 -15.41 18.52 -9.60
CA VAL A 330 -14.27 19.45 -9.71
C VAL A 330 -13.88 20.00 -8.34
N PRO A 331 -14.76 20.62 -7.55
CA PRO A 331 -14.41 21.10 -6.23
C PRO A 331 -14.16 19.95 -5.23
N ALA A 332 -14.77 18.76 -5.42
CA ALA A 332 -14.49 17.60 -4.60
C ALA A 332 -13.06 17.09 -4.80
N PHE A 333 -12.59 17.00 -6.03
CA PHE A 333 -11.23 16.56 -6.35
C PHE A 333 -10.18 17.55 -5.85
N ASP A 334 -10.46 18.84 -5.90
CA ASP A 334 -9.58 19.85 -5.32
C ASP A 334 -9.50 19.74 -3.78
N ARG A 335 -10.62 19.54 -3.10
CA ARG A 335 -10.65 19.29 -1.64
C ARG A 335 -9.92 18.01 -1.26
N TYR A 336 -10.16 16.93 -1.98
CA TYR A 336 -9.50 15.64 -1.80
C TYR A 336 -7.98 15.79 -1.92
N GLN A 337 -7.51 16.33 -3.02
CA GLN A 337 -6.09 16.59 -3.26
C GLN A 337 -5.48 17.43 -2.14
N HIS A 338 -6.12 18.55 -1.79
CA HIS A 338 -5.62 19.46 -0.75
C HIS A 338 -5.42 18.74 0.59
N SER A 339 -6.35 17.87 0.98
CA SER A 339 -6.26 17.10 2.23
C SER A 339 -5.22 15.98 2.19
N ARG A 340 -4.84 15.48 1.00
CA ARG A 340 -3.99 14.29 0.88
C ARG A 340 -2.55 14.56 0.52
N VAL A 341 -2.25 15.60 -0.26
CA VAL A 341 -0.91 15.86 -0.80
C VAL A 341 0.17 15.88 0.28
N ALA A 342 0.04 16.70 1.31
CA ALA A 342 1.06 16.81 2.36
C ALA A 342 1.23 15.50 3.15
N ARG A 343 0.11 14.82 3.46
CA ARG A 343 0.12 13.56 4.21
C ARG A 343 0.82 12.44 3.43
N THR A 344 0.44 12.21 2.19
CA THR A 344 1.03 11.14 1.37
C THR A 344 2.47 11.44 0.97
N ALA A 345 2.81 12.71 0.68
CA ALA A 345 4.19 13.14 0.48
C ALA A 345 5.07 12.82 1.70
N ARG A 346 4.56 13.08 2.91
CA ARG A 346 5.26 12.71 4.15
C ARG A 346 5.49 11.20 4.25
N VAL A 347 4.50 10.37 3.88
CA VAL A 347 4.67 8.91 3.88
C VAL A 347 5.74 8.50 2.87
N VAL A 348 5.70 9.01 1.62
CA VAL A 348 6.70 8.71 0.59
C VAL A 348 8.11 9.05 1.07
N LEU A 349 8.33 10.26 1.57
CA LEU A 349 9.63 10.71 2.03
C LEU A 349 10.10 9.95 3.27
N SER A 350 9.22 9.72 4.25
CA SER A 350 9.55 8.92 5.44
C SER A 350 9.84 7.46 5.10
N ALA A 351 9.20 6.87 4.07
CA ALA A 351 9.52 5.53 3.61
C ALA A 351 10.95 5.46 3.05
N ARG A 352 11.40 6.48 2.31
CA ARG A 352 12.79 6.57 1.83
C ARG A 352 13.78 6.62 2.99
N GLU A 353 13.52 7.46 4.00
CA GLU A 353 14.38 7.58 5.18
C GLU A 353 14.40 6.26 5.99
N MET A 354 13.25 5.59 6.15
CA MET A 354 13.22 4.29 6.84
C MET A 354 14.04 3.23 6.08
N GLY A 355 14.09 3.27 4.76
CA GLY A 355 14.96 2.41 3.97
C GLY A 355 16.45 2.61 4.33
N ARG A 356 16.90 3.86 4.54
CA ARG A 356 18.26 4.16 5.00
C ARG A 356 18.51 3.63 6.42
N VAL A 357 17.52 3.78 7.31
CA VAL A 357 17.60 3.25 8.69
C VAL A 357 17.76 1.73 8.70
N TYR A 358 16.96 0.99 7.92
CA TYR A 358 17.06 -0.47 7.85
C TYR A 358 18.38 -0.96 7.26
N HIS A 359 18.94 -0.22 6.30
CA HIS A 359 20.15 -0.60 5.57
C HIS A 359 21.43 0.05 6.12
N ALA A 360 21.38 0.66 7.30
CA ALA A 360 22.52 1.31 7.93
C ALA A 360 23.71 0.35 8.12
N LYS A 361 24.92 0.84 7.85
CA LYS A 361 26.17 0.09 7.94
C LYS A 361 27.25 0.87 8.67
N GLY A 362 28.32 0.17 9.07
CA GLY A 362 29.46 0.79 9.76
C GLY A 362 29.00 1.57 11.00
N VAL A 363 29.48 2.81 11.15
CA VAL A 363 29.14 3.67 12.29
C VAL A 363 27.66 4.05 12.33
N GLU A 364 27.01 4.24 11.17
CA GLU A 364 25.57 4.53 11.12
C GLU A 364 24.73 3.41 11.75
N ARG A 365 25.12 2.13 11.56
CA ARG A 365 24.46 0.99 12.21
C ARG A 365 24.58 1.10 13.73
N LEU A 366 25.75 1.42 14.25
CA LEU A 366 25.99 1.55 15.70
C LEU A 366 25.15 2.68 16.29
N VAL A 367 25.10 3.84 15.61
CA VAL A 367 24.29 4.99 16.02
C VAL A 367 22.80 4.65 15.99
N ARG A 368 22.30 3.99 14.93
CA ARG A 368 20.91 3.54 14.86
C ARG A 368 20.57 2.63 16.05
N ASN A 369 21.41 1.63 16.32
CA ASN A 369 21.18 0.68 17.40
C ASN A 369 21.12 1.39 18.75
N ASP A 370 22.06 2.29 19.03
CA ASP A 370 22.11 3.06 20.27
C ASP A 370 20.87 3.96 20.45
N LEU A 371 20.48 4.70 19.41
CA LEU A 371 19.33 5.60 19.45
C LEU A 371 17.98 4.91 19.69
N TRP A 372 17.84 3.66 19.28
CA TRP A 372 16.58 2.93 19.35
C TRP A 372 16.51 1.92 20.48
N LYS A 373 17.68 1.45 20.96
CA LYS A 373 17.80 0.50 22.07
C LYS A 373 17.14 1.06 23.33
N ALA A 374 16.35 0.23 23.99
CA ALA A 374 15.67 0.53 25.24
C ALA A 374 14.75 1.78 25.19
N ARG A 375 14.33 2.20 23.96
CA ARG A 375 13.36 3.27 23.82
C ARG A 375 11.99 2.80 24.33
N ALA A 376 11.39 3.58 25.23
CA ALA A 376 10.06 3.28 25.77
C ALA A 376 9.00 3.22 24.64
N PRO A 377 8.03 2.30 24.72
CA PRO A 377 6.97 2.12 23.69
C PRO A 377 6.23 3.41 23.34
N GLU A 378 5.95 4.26 24.33
CA GLU A 378 5.26 5.54 24.15
C GLU A 378 5.99 6.47 23.19
N ARG A 379 7.33 6.43 23.20
CA ARG A 379 8.14 7.24 22.26
C ARG A 379 7.99 6.79 20.81
N PHE A 380 7.74 5.49 20.57
CA PHE A 380 7.40 4.99 19.24
C PHE A 380 5.98 5.41 18.86
N TYR A 381 5.03 5.33 19.81
CA TYR A 381 3.65 5.76 19.54
C TYR A 381 3.60 7.26 19.21
N ASP A 382 4.33 8.12 19.96
CA ASP A 382 4.44 9.55 19.68
C ASP A 382 4.99 9.81 18.28
N ALA A 383 6.05 9.10 17.90
CA ALA A 383 6.65 9.23 16.57
C ALA A 383 5.74 8.76 15.44
N LEU A 384 4.78 7.88 15.71
CA LEU A 384 3.86 7.29 14.73
C LEU A 384 2.44 7.90 14.79
N GLU A 385 2.17 8.85 15.70
CA GLU A 385 0.86 9.49 15.84
C GLU A 385 0.37 10.10 14.51
N TRP A 386 1.23 10.79 13.81
CA TRP A 386 0.90 11.39 12.51
C TRP A 386 0.50 10.37 11.46
N LEU A 387 0.98 9.12 11.57
CA LEU A 387 0.74 8.03 10.63
C LEU A 387 -0.51 7.24 11.02
N TYR A 388 -0.53 6.70 12.22
CA TYR A 388 -1.59 5.79 12.70
C TYR A 388 -2.79 6.51 13.31
N GLY A 389 -2.62 7.77 13.71
CA GLY A 389 -3.69 8.60 14.30
C GLY A 389 -4.65 9.22 13.26
N TRP A 390 -4.57 8.85 11.99
CA TRP A 390 -5.52 9.32 10.98
C TRP A 390 -6.94 8.84 11.31
N ARG A 391 -7.91 9.75 11.16
CA ARG A 391 -9.32 9.52 11.49
C ARG A 391 -10.22 10.08 10.39
N VAL A 392 -11.33 9.40 10.16
CA VAL A 392 -12.30 9.74 9.13
C VAL A 392 -12.94 11.11 9.37
N ASP A 393 -13.27 11.42 10.64
CA ASP A 393 -13.85 12.71 11.05
C ASP A 393 -12.93 13.92 10.79
N LYS A 394 -11.63 13.65 10.60
CA LYS A 394 -10.61 14.64 10.25
C LYS A 394 -10.07 14.48 8.83
N ALA A 395 -10.69 13.64 7.99
CA ALA A 395 -10.17 13.32 6.67
C ALA A 395 -10.00 14.54 5.76
N LEU A 396 -10.84 15.58 5.93
CA LEU A 396 -10.76 16.84 5.18
C LEU A 396 -10.08 17.98 5.95
N SER A 397 -9.57 17.71 7.16
CA SER A 397 -8.79 18.69 7.93
C SER A 397 -7.35 18.61 7.44
N ALA A 398 -6.87 19.63 6.77
CA ALA A 398 -5.48 19.78 6.34
C ALA A 398 -4.59 20.27 7.51
#